data_ba8aecfcb25211103176e4eda7d45339
#
_entry.id   ba8aecfcb25211103176e4eda7d45339
#
_cell.length_a   1.000
_cell.length_b   1.000
_cell.length_c   1.000
_cell.angle_alpha   90.00
_cell.angle_beta   90.00
_cell.angle_gamma   90.00
#
_symmetry.space_group_name_H-M   'P 1'
#
loop_
_entity.id
_entity.type
_entity.pdbx_description
1 polymer ?
#
loop_
_entity_poly.entity_id
_entity_poly.type
_entity_poly.pdbx_seq_one_letter_code
_entity_poly.pdbx_strand_id
1 'polypeptide(L)'
;LELLVANVQQMRLCQRRSANKEFYDYREEAQRRLHRINEEKGMLSERQKLRYIYAQSEFNIVTSTYYYYVGLERQSADAIRQIDPDGDIKKDTAQYLNYLYNIGAGGIITEGTQEDISQQEFDYLAQCYFLATKFNYPFWQANSLEAISEHLLSVDARKRLISDNGPTIQMINTEQMPDSLLAGNLALRSMDIFTSFGDVYQISGAYRTLAACYWQIKDYNSAIACLQDALGKDTAINQAPDLVASIREQLSIVYSAVNDKQESDYNRNIYLDLQEQTRQDRYLESRADQLAKSSAQLNWMILSVVIMIVVVLLLLLAFNRLRRRNDRQNSLSSLLEPLQLWQKRYKDYMVRMNDRYED
;
A
#
# COMPACT_ATOMS: atom_id res chain seq x y z
N LEU A 1 0.05 19.64 10.62
CA LEU A 1 1.22 18.82 10.32
C LEU A 1 1.54 17.87 11.48
N GLU A 2 1.61 18.33 12.74
CA GLU A 2 1.94 17.49 13.91
C GLU A 2 0.92 16.35 14.10
N LEU A 3 -0.36 16.61 13.90
CA LEU A 3 -1.40 15.56 13.94
C LEU A 3 -1.25 14.55 12.80
N LEU A 4 -0.76 14.98 11.63
CA LEU A 4 -0.44 14.06 10.53
C LEU A 4 0.70 13.12 10.93
N VAL A 5 1.79 13.68 11.49
CA VAL A 5 2.93 12.89 11.98
C VAL A 5 2.47 11.89 13.04
N ALA A 6 1.65 12.31 14.00
CA ALA A 6 1.10 11.43 15.02
C ALA A 6 0.28 10.28 14.41
N ASN A 7 -0.59 10.58 13.42
CA ASN A 7 -1.40 9.55 12.76
C ASN A 7 -0.55 8.51 12.04
N VAL A 8 0.48 8.91 11.30
CA VAL A 8 1.35 7.93 10.61
C VAL A 8 2.17 7.08 11.59
N GLN A 9 2.55 7.63 12.74
CA GLN A 9 3.20 6.84 13.79
C GLN A 9 2.22 5.87 14.45
N GLN A 10 0.95 6.26 14.66
CA GLN A 10 -0.09 5.35 15.13
C GLN A 10 -0.37 4.24 14.10
N MET A 11 -0.37 4.54 12.79
CA MET A 11 -0.47 3.51 11.75
C MET A 11 0.63 2.46 11.89
N ARG A 12 1.89 2.86 12.10
CA ARG A 12 3.01 1.94 12.30
C ARG A 12 2.83 1.09 13.56
N LEU A 13 2.38 1.68 14.65
CA LEU A 13 2.09 0.96 15.88
C LEU A 13 0.96 -0.07 15.69
N CYS A 14 -0.12 0.33 15.03
CA CYS A 14 -1.25 -0.56 14.73
C CYS A 14 -0.82 -1.70 13.81
N GLN A 15 0.01 -1.44 12.81
CA GLN A 15 0.57 -2.47 11.92
C GLN A 15 1.36 -3.53 12.72
N ARG A 16 2.24 -3.12 13.65
CA ARG A 16 2.99 -4.04 14.51
C ARG A 16 2.10 -4.89 15.42
N ARG A 17 0.99 -4.31 15.89
CA ARG A 17 0.04 -4.94 16.81
C ARG A 17 -1.05 -5.74 16.11
N SER A 18 -1.05 -5.76 14.79
CA SER A 18 -2.13 -6.31 13.97
C SER A 18 -3.51 -5.72 14.34
N ALA A 19 -3.52 -4.47 14.80
CA ALA A 19 -4.72 -3.70 15.15
C ALA A 19 -5.27 -3.06 13.86
N ASN A 20 -5.91 -3.88 13.08
CA ASN A 20 -6.26 -3.57 11.70
C ASN A 20 -7.28 -2.43 11.60
N LYS A 21 -8.38 -2.48 12.34
CA LYS A 21 -9.43 -1.45 12.29
C LYS A 21 -8.85 -0.06 12.60
N GLU A 22 -8.08 0.04 13.69
CA GLU A 22 -7.44 1.28 14.10
C GLU A 22 -6.42 1.76 13.06
N PHE A 23 -5.74 0.83 12.37
CA PHE A 23 -4.86 1.17 11.26
C PHE A 23 -5.60 1.91 10.15
N TYR A 24 -6.76 1.43 9.72
CA TYR A 24 -7.56 2.08 8.68
C TYR A 24 -8.09 3.43 9.12
N ASP A 25 -8.56 3.55 10.36
CA ASP A 25 -9.05 4.81 10.91
C ASP A 25 -7.95 5.89 10.88
N TYR A 26 -6.73 5.56 11.35
CA TYR A 26 -5.59 6.47 11.30
C TYR A 26 -5.11 6.75 9.88
N ARG A 27 -5.18 5.76 8.99
CA ARG A 27 -4.80 5.92 7.59
C ARG A 27 -5.72 6.90 6.86
N GLU A 28 -7.04 6.77 7.02
CA GLU A 28 -7.99 7.71 6.42
C GLU A 28 -7.79 9.13 6.92
N GLU A 29 -7.58 9.27 8.22
CA GLU A 29 -7.33 10.58 8.82
C GLU A 29 -6.01 11.19 8.33
N ALA A 30 -4.95 10.40 8.23
CA ALA A 30 -3.67 10.82 7.68
C ALA A 30 -3.81 11.24 6.21
N GLN A 31 -4.54 10.48 5.39
CA GLN A 31 -4.78 10.77 3.98
C GLN A 31 -5.52 12.09 3.78
N ARG A 32 -6.58 12.34 4.58
CA ARG A 32 -7.32 13.61 4.55
C ARG A 32 -6.42 14.80 4.90
N ARG A 33 -5.53 14.62 5.90
CA ARG A 33 -4.58 15.67 6.32
C ARG A 33 -3.48 15.89 5.27
N LEU A 34 -2.96 14.84 4.66
CA LEU A 34 -1.98 14.92 3.56
C LEU A 34 -2.54 15.73 2.40
N HIS A 35 -3.77 15.45 1.98
CA HIS A 35 -4.43 16.19 0.89
C HIS A 35 -4.53 17.68 1.21
N ARG A 36 -5.03 18.04 2.40
CA ARG A 36 -5.16 19.44 2.83
C ARG A 36 -3.82 20.16 2.90
N ILE A 37 -2.79 19.54 3.47
CA ILE A 37 -1.47 20.17 3.60
C ILE A 37 -0.79 20.29 2.23
N ASN A 38 -1.03 19.35 1.31
CA ASN A 38 -0.48 19.43 -0.04
C ASN A 38 -1.00 20.63 -0.83
N GLU A 39 -2.26 21.04 -0.61
CA GLU A 39 -2.82 22.26 -1.20
C GLU A 39 -2.11 23.54 -0.71
N GLU A 40 -1.60 23.51 0.52
CA GLU A 40 -0.90 24.63 1.18
C GLU A 40 0.63 24.47 1.19
N LYS A 41 1.18 23.48 0.46
CA LYS A 41 2.62 23.11 0.50
C LYS A 41 3.56 24.31 0.26
N GLY A 42 3.15 25.26 -0.58
CA GLY A 42 3.93 26.46 -0.87
C GLY A 42 4.12 27.40 0.33
N MET A 43 3.27 27.33 1.35
CA MET A 43 3.30 28.19 2.54
C MET A 43 4.13 27.59 3.68
N LEU A 44 4.62 26.36 3.55
CA LEU A 44 5.38 25.67 4.59
C LEU A 44 6.79 26.23 4.70
N SER A 45 7.24 26.47 5.94
CA SER A 45 8.66 26.74 6.24
C SER A 45 9.53 25.52 5.91
N GLU A 46 10.84 25.69 5.74
CA GLU A 46 11.76 24.60 5.42
C GLU A 46 11.71 23.45 6.47
N ARG A 47 11.61 23.78 7.75
CA ARG A 47 11.43 22.78 8.81
C ARG A 47 10.11 22.00 8.67
N GLN A 48 9.03 22.68 8.30
CA GLN A 48 7.73 22.04 8.06
C GLN A 48 7.75 21.20 6.80
N LYS A 49 8.48 21.60 5.75
CA LYS A 49 8.67 20.79 4.54
C LYS A 49 9.37 19.47 4.85
N LEU A 50 10.44 19.47 5.66
CA LEU A 50 11.11 18.24 6.08
C LEU A 50 10.16 17.32 6.86
N ARG A 51 9.37 17.87 7.80
CA ARG A 51 8.36 17.07 8.52
C ARG A 51 7.23 16.56 7.62
N TYR A 52 6.87 17.31 6.59
CA TYR A 52 5.90 16.86 5.59
C TYR A 52 6.47 15.72 4.74
N ILE A 53 7.73 15.80 4.30
CA ILE A 53 8.43 14.74 3.58
C ILE A 53 8.45 13.46 4.41
N TYR A 54 8.83 13.57 5.71
CA TYR A 54 8.77 12.45 6.65
C TYR A 54 7.36 11.83 6.69
N ALA A 55 6.33 12.63 6.94
CA ALA A 55 4.98 12.13 7.11
C ALA A 55 4.41 11.50 5.84
N GLN A 56 4.70 12.08 4.67
CA GLN A 56 4.25 11.56 3.37
C GLN A 56 4.94 10.24 3.02
N SER A 57 6.26 10.18 3.16
CA SER A 57 7.01 8.94 2.89
C SER A 57 6.64 7.83 3.88
N GLU A 58 6.57 8.14 5.17
CA GLU A 58 6.16 7.19 6.20
C GLU A 58 4.74 6.66 5.97
N PHE A 59 3.78 7.52 5.60
CA PHE A 59 2.44 7.12 5.23
C PHE A 59 2.43 6.07 4.11
N ASN A 60 3.18 6.31 3.04
CA ASN A 60 3.23 5.41 1.88
C ASN A 60 3.95 4.11 2.23
N ILE A 61 5.08 4.17 2.95
CA ILE A 61 5.84 2.98 3.36
C ILE A 61 5.00 2.10 4.28
N VAL A 62 4.41 2.66 5.34
CA VAL A 62 3.60 1.87 6.29
C VAL A 62 2.33 1.32 5.63
N THR A 63 1.71 2.08 4.72
CA THR A 63 0.56 1.60 3.93
C THR A 63 0.96 0.44 3.04
N SER A 64 2.10 0.54 2.33
CA SER A 64 2.62 -0.54 1.49
C SER A 64 2.90 -1.79 2.30
N THR A 65 3.66 -1.67 3.39
CA THR A 65 3.99 -2.78 4.28
C THR A 65 2.72 -3.45 4.83
N TYR A 66 1.76 -2.65 5.30
CA TYR A 66 0.49 -3.19 5.81
C TYR A 66 -0.28 -3.96 4.72
N TYR A 67 -0.42 -3.39 3.53
CA TYR A 67 -1.11 -4.06 2.42
C TYR A 67 -0.43 -5.36 2.00
N TYR A 68 0.89 -5.42 2.03
CA TYR A 68 1.61 -6.66 1.80
C TYR A 68 1.24 -7.74 2.84
N TYR A 69 1.25 -7.40 4.13
CA TYR A 69 0.90 -8.34 5.22
C TYR A 69 -0.54 -8.84 5.15
N VAL A 70 -1.46 -8.04 4.66
CA VAL A 70 -2.87 -8.49 4.48
C VAL A 70 -3.16 -9.13 3.12
N GLY A 71 -2.12 -9.40 2.33
CA GLY A 71 -2.23 -10.08 1.02
C GLY A 71 -2.78 -9.21 -0.11
N LEU A 72 -2.67 -7.90 0.02
CA LEU A 72 -3.08 -6.92 -1.00
C LEU A 72 -1.85 -6.42 -1.78
N GLU A 73 -1.15 -7.32 -2.47
CA GLU A 73 0.14 -7.06 -3.13
C GLU A 73 0.09 -5.90 -4.14
N ARG A 74 -0.98 -5.81 -4.93
CA ARG A 74 -1.15 -4.73 -5.90
C ARG A 74 -1.23 -3.36 -5.22
N GLN A 75 -2.04 -3.24 -4.17
CA GLN A 75 -2.18 -2.01 -3.40
C GLN A 75 -0.89 -1.67 -2.65
N SER A 76 -0.15 -2.68 -2.20
CA SER A 76 1.19 -2.52 -1.62
C SER A 76 2.14 -1.86 -2.62
N ALA A 77 2.26 -2.43 -3.81
CA ALA A 77 3.10 -1.86 -4.88
C ALA A 77 2.64 -0.45 -5.29
N ASP A 78 1.34 -0.20 -5.40
CA ASP A 78 0.81 1.12 -5.74
C ASP A 78 1.11 2.17 -4.67
N ALA A 79 1.12 1.80 -3.38
CA ALA A 79 1.45 2.72 -2.29
C ALA A 79 2.94 3.14 -2.33
N ILE A 80 3.85 2.19 -2.52
CA ILE A 80 5.29 2.49 -2.54
C ILE A 80 5.70 3.28 -3.79
N ARG A 81 5.06 3.03 -4.95
CA ARG A 81 5.29 3.75 -6.21
C ARG A 81 4.93 5.25 -6.13
N GLN A 82 4.18 5.68 -5.12
CA GLN A 82 3.92 7.11 -4.90
C GLN A 82 5.13 7.87 -4.34
N ILE A 83 6.17 7.16 -3.93
CA ILE A 83 7.43 7.76 -3.49
C ILE A 83 8.36 7.86 -4.70
N ASP A 84 8.76 9.09 -5.02
CA ASP A 84 9.85 9.32 -5.97
C ASP A 84 11.20 9.09 -5.27
N PRO A 85 11.95 8.02 -5.61
CA PRO A 85 13.21 7.70 -4.97
C PRO A 85 14.31 8.74 -5.26
N ASP A 86 14.19 9.50 -6.34
CA ASP A 86 15.13 10.57 -6.73
C ASP A 86 14.69 11.96 -6.27
N GLY A 87 13.51 12.05 -5.67
CA GLY A 87 12.89 13.29 -5.24
C GLY A 87 13.24 13.72 -3.82
N ASP A 88 12.24 14.34 -3.19
CA ASP A 88 12.38 14.98 -1.88
C ASP A 88 12.74 14.03 -0.74
N ILE A 89 12.45 12.73 -0.84
CA ILE A 89 12.77 11.74 0.21
C ILE A 89 14.26 11.71 0.55
N LYS A 90 15.15 11.98 -0.42
CA LYS A 90 16.61 12.05 -0.18
C LYS A 90 17.04 13.15 0.78
N LYS A 91 16.18 14.13 1.04
CA LYS A 91 16.42 15.19 2.02
C LYS A 91 16.31 14.69 3.48
N ASP A 92 15.60 13.57 3.69
CA ASP A 92 15.50 12.86 4.97
C ASP A 92 16.19 11.51 4.84
N THR A 93 17.46 11.43 5.26
CA THR A 93 18.27 10.22 5.14
C THR A 93 17.64 9.03 5.85
N ALA A 94 17.03 9.23 7.02
CA ALA A 94 16.39 8.14 7.76
C ALA A 94 15.18 7.57 6.99
N GLN A 95 14.38 8.43 6.37
CA GLN A 95 13.25 8.01 5.54
C GLN A 95 13.70 7.36 4.22
N TYR A 96 14.78 7.84 3.63
CA TYR A 96 15.34 7.20 2.45
C TYR A 96 15.86 5.79 2.75
N LEU A 97 16.53 5.60 3.89
CA LEU A 97 16.95 4.27 4.36
C LEU A 97 15.75 3.37 4.65
N ASN A 98 14.70 3.90 5.29
CA ASN A 98 13.44 3.19 5.52
C ASN A 98 12.81 2.71 4.20
N TYR A 99 12.79 3.56 3.18
CA TYR A 99 12.31 3.23 1.83
C TYR A 99 13.13 2.09 1.19
N LEU A 100 14.46 2.24 1.16
CA LEU A 100 15.35 1.22 0.58
C LEU A 100 15.19 -0.14 1.26
N TYR A 101 15.17 -0.13 2.59
CA TYR A 101 14.98 -1.34 3.39
C TYR A 101 13.64 -2.02 3.08
N ASN A 102 12.53 -1.27 3.09
CA ASN A 102 11.21 -1.89 2.88
C ASN A 102 11.03 -2.48 1.48
N ILE A 103 11.67 -1.90 0.44
CA ILE A 103 11.67 -2.54 -0.89
C ILE A 103 12.54 -3.80 -0.89
N GLY A 104 13.72 -3.73 -0.29
CA GLY A 104 14.69 -4.84 -0.30
C GLY A 104 14.34 -5.98 0.65
N ALA A 105 13.55 -5.74 1.72
CA ALA A 105 13.17 -6.78 2.68
C ALA A 105 12.22 -7.85 2.11
N GLY A 106 11.75 -7.67 0.88
CA GLY A 106 11.00 -8.65 0.12
C GLY A 106 9.48 -8.42 0.05
N GLY A 107 8.91 -8.91 -1.04
CA GLY A 107 7.47 -8.94 -1.27
C GLY A 107 6.85 -7.69 -1.90
N ILE A 108 7.59 -6.61 -2.13
CA ILE A 108 7.10 -5.39 -2.78
C ILE A 108 7.38 -5.41 -4.28
N ILE A 109 8.50 -6.00 -4.71
CA ILE A 109 8.85 -6.17 -6.11
C ILE A 109 8.08 -7.37 -6.65
N THR A 110 7.19 -7.14 -7.62
CA THR A 110 6.31 -8.19 -8.18
C THR A 110 6.54 -8.46 -9.66
N GLU A 111 7.43 -7.70 -10.30
CA GLU A 111 7.71 -7.79 -11.74
C GLU A 111 9.08 -8.42 -11.99
N GLY A 112 9.15 -9.43 -12.84
CA GLY A 112 10.37 -10.16 -13.18
C GLY A 112 10.33 -11.63 -12.78
N THR A 113 11.43 -12.35 -13.04
CA THR A 113 11.61 -13.71 -12.53
C THR A 113 11.93 -13.66 -11.03
N GLN A 114 11.76 -14.76 -10.31
CA GLN A 114 12.14 -14.84 -8.89
C GLN A 114 13.64 -14.49 -8.68
N GLU A 115 14.44 -14.76 -9.66
CA GLU A 115 15.87 -14.47 -9.64
C GLU A 115 16.13 -12.97 -9.80
N ASP A 116 15.42 -12.31 -10.73
CA ASP A 116 15.50 -10.86 -10.93
C ASP A 116 15.00 -10.10 -9.70
N ILE A 117 13.89 -10.56 -9.12
CA ILE A 117 13.32 -9.99 -7.90
C ILE A 117 14.35 -10.08 -6.75
N SER A 118 14.88 -11.28 -6.49
CA SER A 118 15.87 -11.49 -5.43
C SER A 118 17.15 -10.66 -5.63
N GLN A 119 17.59 -10.44 -6.87
CA GLN A 119 18.74 -9.56 -7.14
C GLN A 119 18.40 -8.10 -6.87
N GLN A 120 17.26 -7.62 -7.33
CA GLN A 120 16.83 -6.25 -7.07
C GLN A 120 16.66 -5.97 -5.57
N GLU A 121 16.03 -6.89 -4.83
CA GLU A 121 15.88 -6.79 -3.38
C GLU A 121 17.24 -6.71 -2.69
N PHE A 122 18.18 -7.59 -3.08
CA PHE A 122 19.54 -7.54 -2.58
C PHE A 122 20.25 -6.21 -2.87
N ASP A 123 20.08 -5.65 -4.06
CA ASP A 123 20.68 -4.36 -4.45
C ASP A 123 20.16 -3.22 -3.56
N TYR A 124 18.85 -3.17 -3.30
CA TYR A 124 18.27 -2.19 -2.37
C TYR A 124 18.79 -2.34 -0.94
N LEU A 125 18.92 -3.56 -0.44
CA LEU A 125 19.46 -3.84 0.89
C LEU A 125 20.94 -3.48 1.00
N ALA A 126 21.74 -3.80 -0.01
CA ALA A 126 23.15 -3.44 -0.05
C ALA A 126 23.32 -1.90 -0.07
N GLN A 127 22.53 -1.21 -0.87
CA GLN A 127 22.51 0.24 -0.89
C GLN A 127 22.11 0.83 0.48
N CYS A 128 21.08 0.28 1.11
CA CYS A 128 20.66 0.68 2.45
C CYS A 128 21.80 0.47 3.46
N TYR A 129 22.45 -0.69 3.47
CA TYR A 129 23.56 -1.02 4.37
C TYR A 129 24.72 -0.04 4.23
N PHE A 130 25.16 0.24 3.00
CA PHE A 130 26.30 1.15 2.76
C PHE A 130 25.98 2.59 3.13
N LEU A 131 24.79 3.08 2.81
CA LEU A 131 24.36 4.41 3.20
C LEU A 131 24.16 4.53 4.72
N ALA A 132 23.58 3.50 5.35
CA ALA A 132 23.41 3.45 6.81
C ALA A 132 24.78 3.47 7.52
N THR A 133 25.74 2.72 7.00
CA THR A 133 27.12 2.71 7.51
C THR A 133 27.79 4.08 7.32
N LYS A 134 27.69 4.67 6.13
CA LYS A 134 28.28 5.98 5.80
C LYS A 134 27.76 7.11 6.67
N PHE A 135 26.45 7.11 6.95
CA PHE A 135 25.81 8.19 7.72
C PHE A 135 25.59 7.85 9.20
N ASN A 136 26.13 6.71 9.68
CA ASN A 136 26.03 6.24 11.05
C ASN A 136 24.58 6.06 11.55
N TYR A 137 23.81 5.26 10.80
CA TYR A 137 22.47 4.82 11.17
C TYR A 137 22.45 3.32 11.54
N PRO A 138 22.94 2.93 12.74
CA PRO A 138 23.13 1.52 13.09
C PRO A 138 21.85 0.70 13.09
N PHE A 139 20.68 1.32 13.36
CA PHE A 139 19.38 0.64 13.25
C PHE A 139 19.12 0.12 11.84
N TRP A 140 19.33 0.97 10.79
CA TRP A 140 19.14 0.55 9.41
C TRP A 140 20.26 -0.36 8.91
N GLN A 141 21.47 -0.23 9.46
CA GLN A 141 22.55 -1.15 9.20
C GLN A 141 22.18 -2.57 9.68
N ALA A 142 21.64 -2.71 10.89
CA ALA A 142 21.22 -3.99 11.43
C ALA A 142 20.06 -4.60 10.64
N ASN A 143 19.01 -3.80 10.33
CA ASN A 143 17.90 -4.28 9.52
C ASN A 143 18.34 -4.79 8.14
N SER A 144 19.28 -4.10 7.50
CA SER A 144 19.82 -4.53 6.20
C SER A 144 20.62 -5.83 6.32
N LEU A 145 21.43 -5.98 7.36
CA LEU A 145 22.19 -7.23 7.62
C LEU A 145 21.25 -8.42 7.85
N GLU A 146 20.19 -8.24 8.63
CA GLU A 146 19.20 -9.29 8.88
C GLU A 146 18.50 -9.70 7.57
N ALA A 147 17.99 -8.75 6.80
CA ALA A 147 17.29 -9.05 5.56
C ALA A 147 18.24 -9.68 4.51
N ILE A 148 19.48 -9.21 4.39
CA ILE A 148 20.50 -9.88 3.54
C ILE A 148 20.76 -11.31 4.01
N SER A 149 20.83 -11.55 5.33
CA SER A 149 20.95 -12.90 5.88
C SER A 149 19.79 -13.81 5.42
N GLU A 150 18.56 -13.31 5.45
CA GLU A 150 17.37 -14.05 4.99
C GLU A 150 17.45 -14.41 3.50
N HIS A 151 17.90 -13.49 2.63
CA HIS A 151 18.12 -13.77 1.21
C HIS A 151 19.22 -14.82 0.97
N LEU A 152 20.18 -14.97 1.88
CA LEU A 152 21.27 -15.95 1.80
C LEU A 152 20.92 -17.30 2.44
N LEU A 153 19.72 -17.51 2.99
CA LEU A 153 19.33 -18.78 3.61
C LEU A 153 19.26 -19.93 2.60
N SER A 154 18.62 -19.70 1.45
CA SER A 154 18.54 -20.71 0.39
C SER A 154 19.91 -20.95 -0.23
N VAL A 155 20.29 -22.23 -0.39
CA VAL A 155 21.58 -22.62 -0.96
C VAL A 155 21.77 -22.09 -2.38
N ASP A 156 20.73 -22.17 -3.21
CA ASP A 156 20.79 -21.76 -4.60
C ASP A 156 20.81 -20.23 -4.73
N ALA A 157 19.96 -19.52 -3.98
CA ALA A 157 19.97 -18.06 -3.94
C ALA A 157 21.32 -17.53 -3.41
N ARG A 158 21.86 -18.13 -2.35
CA ARG A 158 23.16 -17.76 -1.79
C ARG A 158 24.28 -17.90 -2.80
N LYS A 159 24.40 -19.06 -3.48
CA LYS A 159 25.44 -19.28 -4.49
C LYS A 159 25.38 -18.24 -5.61
N ARG A 160 24.17 -17.95 -6.10
CA ARG A 160 23.97 -16.98 -7.14
C ARG A 160 24.30 -15.55 -6.69
N LEU A 161 23.70 -15.11 -5.57
CA LEU A 161 23.91 -13.74 -5.06
C LEU A 161 25.39 -13.48 -4.73
N ILE A 162 26.11 -14.47 -4.17
CA ILE A 162 27.54 -14.33 -3.89
C ILE A 162 28.36 -14.29 -5.19
N SER A 163 28.01 -15.12 -6.18
CA SER A 163 28.70 -15.12 -7.48
C SER A 163 28.51 -13.81 -8.22
N ASP A 164 27.28 -13.32 -8.27
CA ASP A 164 26.93 -12.14 -9.07
C ASP A 164 27.36 -10.83 -8.39
N ASN A 165 27.49 -10.83 -7.07
CA ASN A 165 27.77 -9.65 -6.27
C ASN A 165 29.08 -9.73 -5.46
N GLY A 166 30.09 -10.45 -5.97
CA GLY A 166 31.36 -10.70 -5.26
C GLY A 166 31.97 -9.48 -4.57
N PRO A 167 32.18 -8.33 -5.22
CA PRO A 167 32.72 -7.12 -4.59
C PRO A 167 31.86 -6.59 -3.43
N THR A 168 30.53 -6.56 -3.63
CA THR A 168 29.55 -6.10 -2.61
C THR A 168 29.57 -7.04 -1.40
N ILE A 169 29.52 -8.34 -1.64
CA ILE A 169 29.61 -9.37 -0.59
C ILE A 169 30.91 -9.26 0.19
N GLN A 170 32.04 -9.06 -0.49
CA GLN A 170 33.33 -8.88 0.18
C GLN A 170 33.35 -7.68 1.13
N MET A 171 32.69 -6.59 0.75
CA MET A 171 32.56 -5.40 1.62
C MET A 171 31.62 -5.63 2.82
N ILE A 172 30.58 -6.45 2.67
CA ILE A 172 29.63 -6.78 3.73
C ILE A 172 30.22 -7.86 4.67
N ASN A 173 30.93 -8.83 4.12
CA ASN A 173 31.59 -9.93 4.84
C ASN A 173 32.92 -9.50 5.50
N THR A 174 32.83 -8.58 6.46
CA THR A 174 33.99 -7.96 7.14
C THR A 174 34.82 -8.98 7.94
N GLU A 175 34.23 -10.08 8.35
CA GLU A 175 34.86 -11.14 9.13
C GLU A 175 35.38 -12.30 8.28
N GLN A 176 35.29 -12.18 6.95
CA GLN A 176 35.75 -13.16 5.98
C GLN A 176 35.20 -14.58 6.21
N MET A 177 33.92 -14.64 6.58
CA MET A 177 33.23 -15.90 6.83
C MET A 177 33.08 -16.71 5.53
N PRO A 178 33.18 -18.04 5.62
CA PRO A 178 32.85 -18.93 4.49
C PRO A 178 31.40 -18.71 4.03
N ASP A 179 31.11 -18.89 2.75
CA ASP A 179 29.79 -18.69 2.16
C ASP A 179 28.66 -19.42 2.89
N SER A 180 28.95 -20.64 3.37
CA SER A 180 27.95 -21.44 4.10
C SER A 180 27.58 -20.88 5.48
N LEU A 181 28.41 -20.04 6.08
CA LEU A 181 28.24 -19.45 7.41
C LEU A 181 27.92 -17.96 7.35
N LEU A 182 28.00 -17.33 6.15
CA LEU A 182 27.82 -15.91 5.98
C LEU A 182 26.43 -15.43 6.47
N ALA A 183 25.36 -16.13 6.11
CA ALA A 183 24.02 -15.80 6.56
C ALA A 183 23.92 -15.73 8.10
N GLY A 184 24.41 -16.76 8.80
CA GLY A 184 24.42 -16.79 10.27
C GLY A 184 25.26 -15.68 10.90
N ASN A 185 26.41 -15.35 10.29
CA ASN A 185 27.24 -14.24 10.76
C ASN A 185 26.52 -12.87 10.61
N LEU A 186 25.87 -12.64 9.49
CA LEU A 186 25.12 -11.38 9.29
C LEU A 186 23.96 -11.26 10.29
N ALA A 187 23.23 -12.36 10.56
CA ALA A 187 22.18 -12.38 11.57
C ALA A 187 22.71 -12.10 12.98
N LEU A 188 23.86 -12.67 13.37
CA LEU A 188 24.50 -12.40 14.66
C LEU A 188 24.89 -10.93 14.79
N ARG A 189 25.53 -10.36 13.78
CA ARG A 189 25.95 -8.94 13.78
C ARG A 189 24.74 -8.01 13.87
N SER A 190 23.66 -8.35 13.19
CA SER A 190 22.38 -7.62 13.30
C SER A 190 21.83 -7.68 14.73
N MET A 191 21.79 -8.86 15.33
CA MET A 191 21.31 -9.09 16.69
C MET A 191 22.13 -8.31 17.74
N ASP A 192 23.46 -8.26 17.60
CA ASP A 192 24.34 -7.50 18.50
C ASP A 192 24.01 -6.01 18.47
N ILE A 193 23.76 -5.46 17.27
CA ILE A 193 23.36 -4.06 17.12
C ILE A 193 21.99 -3.83 17.76
N PHE A 194 20.98 -4.65 17.46
CA PHE A 194 19.63 -4.50 18.03
C PHE A 194 19.61 -4.65 19.56
N THR A 195 20.47 -5.50 20.10
CA THR A 195 20.62 -5.66 21.55
C THR A 195 21.09 -4.36 22.20
N SER A 196 21.95 -3.58 21.55
CA SER A 196 22.38 -2.27 22.04
C SER A 196 21.24 -1.23 22.10
N PHE A 197 20.17 -1.38 21.32
CA PHE A 197 18.97 -0.55 21.34
C PHE A 197 17.91 -1.03 22.34
N GLY A 198 17.95 -2.31 22.75
CA GLY A 198 16.90 -2.93 23.57
C GLY A 198 15.57 -3.09 22.85
N ASP A 199 15.54 -3.13 21.51
CA ASP A 199 14.31 -3.34 20.72
C ASP A 199 13.97 -4.83 20.69
N VAL A 200 13.06 -5.24 21.58
CA VAL A 200 12.62 -6.63 21.75
C VAL A 200 12.08 -7.23 20.46
N TYR A 201 11.35 -6.45 19.66
CA TYR A 201 10.79 -6.91 18.40
C TYR A 201 11.90 -7.29 17.40
N GLN A 202 12.87 -6.41 17.20
CA GLN A 202 13.98 -6.63 16.28
C GLN A 202 14.92 -7.74 16.77
N ILE A 203 15.18 -7.80 18.08
CA ILE A 203 15.97 -8.88 18.69
C ILE A 203 15.31 -10.24 18.44
N SER A 204 14.00 -10.34 18.63
CA SER A 204 13.26 -11.59 18.38
C SER A 204 13.22 -11.96 16.90
N GLY A 205 13.13 -10.98 15.99
CA GLY A 205 13.29 -11.17 14.56
C GLY A 205 14.65 -11.77 14.20
N ALA A 206 15.72 -11.18 14.73
CA ALA A 206 17.09 -11.65 14.49
C ALA A 206 17.33 -13.06 15.04
N TYR A 207 16.77 -13.40 16.22
CA TYR A 207 16.79 -14.78 16.72
C TYR A 207 16.07 -15.75 15.80
N ARG A 208 14.91 -15.37 15.25
CA ARG A 208 14.17 -16.17 14.28
C ARG A 208 15.01 -16.44 13.02
N THR A 209 15.67 -15.41 12.48
CA THR A 209 16.56 -15.54 11.32
C THR A 209 17.77 -16.41 11.62
N LEU A 210 18.37 -16.25 12.81
CA LEU A 210 19.48 -17.10 13.25
C LEU A 210 19.06 -18.56 13.40
N ALA A 211 17.87 -18.83 13.93
CA ALA A 211 17.31 -20.17 14.00
C ALA A 211 17.14 -20.81 12.61
N ALA A 212 16.71 -20.03 11.62
CA ALA A 212 16.65 -20.49 10.23
C ALA A 212 18.04 -20.83 9.66
N CYS A 213 19.09 -20.10 10.05
CA CYS A 213 20.46 -20.45 9.69
C CYS A 213 20.90 -21.79 10.32
N TYR A 214 20.63 -22.01 11.62
CA TYR A 214 20.90 -23.29 12.30
C TYR A 214 20.10 -24.45 11.68
N TRP A 215 18.85 -24.22 11.30
CA TRP A 215 18.04 -25.20 10.57
C TRP A 215 18.73 -25.65 9.26
N GLN A 216 19.29 -24.73 8.48
CA GLN A 216 19.97 -25.06 7.21
C GLN A 216 21.20 -25.97 7.40
N ILE A 217 21.93 -25.83 8.50
CA ILE A 217 23.03 -26.68 8.83
C ILE A 217 22.65 -27.91 9.66
N LYS A 218 21.33 -28.12 9.87
CA LYS A 218 20.73 -29.22 10.63
C LYS A 218 21.11 -29.25 12.12
N ASP A 219 21.53 -28.12 12.69
CA ASP A 219 21.68 -27.93 14.12
C ASP A 219 20.34 -27.54 14.75
N TYR A 220 19.47 -28.52 14.89
CA TYR A 220 18.11 -28.33 15.40
C TYR A 220 18.06 -27.87 16.85
N ASN A 221 19.03 -28.31 17.67
CA ASN A 221 19.10 -27.92 19.09
C ASN A 221 19.37 -26.41 19.24
N SER A 222 20.31 -25.88 18.48
CA SER A 222 20.59 -24.44 18.46
C SER A 222 19.44 -23.65 17.86
N ALA A 223 18.77 -24.17 16.85
CA ALA A 223 17.57 -23.55 16.28
C ALA A 223 16.44 -23.44 17.32
N ILE A 224 16.17 -24.51 18.08
CA ILE A 224 15.17 -24.50 19.17
C ILE A 224 15.54 -23.46 20.23
N ALA A 225 16.81 -23.47 20.69
CA ALA A 225 17.27 -22.52 21.70
C ALA A 225 17.05 -21.06 21.25
N CYS A 226 17.42 -20.71 20.02
CA CYS A 226 17.20 -19.38 19.46
C CYS A 226 15.72 -18.99 19.43
N LEU A 227 14.83 -19.89 19.00
CA LEU A 227 13.40 -19.64 18.94
C LEU A 227 12.75 -19.52 20.32
N GLN A 228 13.22 -20.30 21.29
CA GLN A 228 12.80 -20.18 22.69
C GLN A 228 13.25 -18.84 23.29
N ASP A 229 14.51 -18.44 23.04
CA ASP A 229 15.03 -17.13 23.45
C ASP A 229 14.25 -15.97 22.85
N ALA A 230 13.84 -16.08 21.57
CA ALA A 230 13.00 -15.09 20.90
C ALA A 230 11.66 -14.86 21.61
N LEU A 231 11.06 -15.91 22.20
CA LEU A 231 9.79 -15.84 22.92
C LEU A 231 9.94 -15.54 24.41
N GLY A 232 11.06 -15.95 25.01
CA GLY A 232 11.20 -16.01 26.48
C GLY A 232 11.82 -14.78 27.12
N LYS A 233 12.54 -13.94 26.36
CA LYS A 233 13.31 -12.84 26.95
C LYS A 233 12.48 -11.67 27.43
N ASP A 234 11.38 -11.36 26.78
CA ASP A 234 10.48 -10.27 27.19
C ASP A 234 9.05 -10.54 26.77
N THR A 235 8.10 -10.37 27.68
CA THR A 235 6.67 -10.51 27.41
C THR A 235 6.11 -9.45 26.44
N ALA A 236 6.84 -8.35 26.21
CA ALA A 236 6.47 -7.32 25.23
C ALA A 236 6.34 -7.88 23.79
N ILE A 237 7.02 -9.00 23.48
CA ILE A 237 6.89 -9.67 22.18
C ILE A 237 5.45 -10.11 21.87
N ASN A 238 4.65 -10.41 22.89
CA ASN A 238 3.25 -10.80 22.73
C ASN A 238 2.38 -9.68 22.11
N GLN A 239 2.88 -8.44 22.05
CA GLN A 239 2.22 -7.34 21.33
C GLN A 239 2.47 -7.37 19.81
N ALA A 240 3.27 -8.34 19.33
CA ALA A 240 3.53 -8.57 17.91
C ALA A 240 3.07 -9.98 17.49
N PRO A 241 1.75 -10.22 17.40
CA PRO A 241 1.18 -11.55 17.20
C PRO A 241 1.67 -12.25 15.92
N ASP A 242 1.92 -11.49 14.86
CA ASP A 242 2.43 -12.07 13.60
C ASP A 242 3.87 -12.61 13.76
N LEU A 243 4.71 -11.90 14.50
CA LEU A 243 6.07 -12.40 14.80
C LEU A 243 6.04 -13.62 15.71
N VAL A 244 5.20 -13.59 16.76
CA VAL A 244 4.99 -14.75 17.65
C VAL A 244 4.49 -15.96 16.86
N ALA A 245 3.52 -15.76 15.95
CA ALA A 245 3.00 -16.82 15.09
C ALA A 245 4.12 -17.44 14.23
N SER A 246 4.94 -16.60 13.58
CA SER A 246 6.06 -17.07 12.76
C SER A 246 7.11 -17.85 13.56
N ILE A 247 7.43 -17.42 14.79
CA ILE A 247 8.34 -18.14 15.68
C ILE A 247 7.75 -19.49 16.10
N ARG A 248 6.45 -19.53 16.45
CA ARG A 248 5.73 -20.76 16.81
C ARG A 248 5.65 -21.77 15.67
N GLU A 249 5.45 -21.28 14.45
CA GLU A 249 5.50 -22.11 13.25
C GLU A 249 6.86 -22.78 13.08
N GLN A 250 7.94 -22.00 13.15
CA GLN A 250 9.29 -22.53 13.06
C GLN A 250 9.61 -23.53 14.18
N LEU A 251 9.22 -23.26 15.45
CA LEU A 251 9.34 -24.21 16.54
C LEU A 251 8.66 -25.53 16.26
N SER A 252 7.41 -25.49 15.75
CA SER A 252 6.68 -26.71 15.38
C SER A 252 7.43 -27.52 14.34
N ILE A 253 8.00 -26.88 13.32
CA ILE A 253 8.79 -27.55 12.27
C ILE A 253 10.07 -28.17 12.85
N VAL A 254 10.81 -27.41 13.67
CA VAL A 254 12.10 -27.89 14.24
C VAL A 254 11.87 -29.03 15.23
N TYR A 255 10.85 -28.96 16.11
CA TYR A 255 10.49 -30.05 17.01
C TYR A 255 10.04 -31.31 16.25
N SER A 256 9.32 -31.14 15.14
CA SER A 256 8.99 -32.28 14.26
C SER A 256 10.23 -32.97 13.69
N ALA A 257 11.26 -32.19 13.33
CA ALA A 257 12.52 -32.73 12.79
C ALA A 257 13.35 -33.54 13.85
N VAL A 258 13.22 -33.21 15.14
CA VAL A 258 13.82 -33.99 16.24
C VAL A 258 12.90 -35.06 16.82
N ASN A 259 11.75 -35.33 16.17
CA ASN A 259 10.73 -36.29 16.58
C ASN A 259 10.04 -35.99 17.93
N ASP A 260 10.08 -34.74 18.40
CA ASP A 260 9.30 -34.30 19.56
C ASP A 260 7.90 -33.88 19.10
N LYS A 261 7.02 -34.86 19.01
CA LYS A 261 5.66 -34.64 18.53
C LYS A 261 4.83 -33.78 19.50
N GLN A 262 5.05 -33.89 20.80
CA GLN A 262 4.29 -33.14 21.80
C GLN A 262 4.54 -31.66 21.67
N GLU A 263 5.80 -31.22 21.65
CA GLU A 263 6.17 -29.82 21.49
C GLU A 263 5.84 -29.30 20.08
N SER A 264 6.00 -30.13 19.05
CA SER A 264 5.60 -29.77 17.69
C SER A 264 4.10 -29.44 17.60
N ASP A 265 3.22 -30.34 18.12
CA ASP A 265 1.77 -30.14 18.12
C ASP A 265 1.35 -28.95 18.99
N TYR A 266 2.00 -28.74 20.16
CA TYR A 266 1.75 -27.59 21.03
C TYR A 266 2.03 -26.25 20.31
N ASN A 267 3.17 -26.11 19.70
CA ASN A 267 3.54 -24.89 18.99
C ASN A 267 2.70 -24.66 17.74
N ARG A 268 2.35 -25.73 17.00
CA ARG A 268 1.47 -25.66 15.84
C ARG A 268 0.07 -25.16 16.21
N ASN A 269 -0.49 -25.61 17.32
CA ASN A 269 -1.82 -25.19 17.75
C ASN A 269 -1.84 -23.70 18.09
N ILE A 270 -0.81 -23.19 18.81
CA ILE A 270 -0.70 -21.76 19.10
C ILE A 270 -0.57 -20.94 17.81
N TYR A 271 0.25 -21.39 16.87
CA TYR A 271 0.40 -20.78 15.56
C TYR A 271 -0.93 -20.68 14.81
N LEU A 272 -1.71 -21.78 14.76
CA LEU A 272 -3.00 -21.82 14.09
C LEU A 272 -4.03 -20.89 14.76
N ASP A 273 -4.06 -20.83 16.10
CA ASP A 273 -4.94 -19.93 16.85
C ASP A 273 -4.63 -18.46 16.55
N LEU A 274 -3.34 -18.07 16.54
CA LEU A 274 -2.92 -16.73 16.20
C LEU A 274 -3.22 -16.37 14.74
N GLN A 275 -3.00 -17.32 13.82
CA GLN A 275 -3.33 -17.11 12.41
C GLN A 275 -4.84 -16.95 12.17
N GLU A 276 -5.67 -17.73 12.86
CA GLU A 276 -7.13 -17.60 12.72
C GLU A 276 -7.63 -16.25 13.21
N GLN A 277 -7.12 -15.76 14.35
CA GLN A 277 -7.44 -14.42 14.87
C GLN A 277 -7.07 -13.32 13.86
N THR A 278 -5.82 -13.33 13.37
CA THR A 278 -5.35 -12.32 12.41
C THR A 278 -6.02 -12.46 11.04
N ARG A 279 -6.36 -13.67 10.60
CA ARG A 279 -7.01 -13.93 9.31
C ARG A 279 -8.46 -13.42 9.27
N GLN A 280 -9.22 -13.60 10.34
CA GLN A 280 -10.59 -13.09 10.40
C GLN A 280 -10.62 -11.57 10.30
N ASP A 281 -9.75 -10.90 11.02
CA ASP A 281 -9.62 -9.46 10.97
C ASP A 281 -9.18 -8.98 9.57
N ARG A 282 -8.18 -9.61 8.97
CA ARG A 282 -7.69 -9.30 7.61
C ARG A 282 -8.78 -9.47 6.55
N TYR A 283 -9.56 -10.54 6.63
CA TYR A 283 -10.65 -10.81 5.69
C TYR A 283 -11.78 -9.79 5.78
N LEU A 284 -12.19 -9.43 6.99
CA LEU A 284 -13.24 -8.44 7.21
C LEU A 284 -12.84 -7.06 6.67
N GLU A 285 -11.58 -6.71 6.77
CA GLU A 285 -11.07 -5.40 6.35
C GLU A 285 -10.76 -5.30 4.87
N SER A 286 -10.22 -6.36 4.25
CA SER A 286 -10.11 -6.40 2.80
C SER A 286 -11.50 -6.27 2.13
N ARG A 287 -12.54 -6.83 2.77
CA ARG A 287 -13.93 -6.64 2.36
C ARG A 287 -14.44 -5.22 2.61
N ALA A 288 -14.10 -4.61 3.73
CA ALA A 288 -14.48 -3.23 4.04
C ALA A 288 -13.87 -2.25 3.03
N ASP A 289 -12.60 -2.41 2.64
CA ASP A 289 -11.95 -1.59 1.60
C ASP A 289 -12.59 -1.80 0.22
N GLN A 290 -12.95 -3.03 -0.13
CA GLN A 290 -13.70 -3.35 -1.35
C GLN A 290 -15.10 -2.74 -1.34
N LEU A 291 -15.80 -2.79 -0.19
CA LEU A 291 -17.12 -2.18 -0.02
C LEU A 291 -17.05 -0.65 -0.10
N ALA A 292 -16.04 -0.03 0.49
CA ALA A 292 -15.83 1.42 0.40
C ALA A 292 -15.58 1.87 -1.05
N LYS A 293 -14.77 1.13 -1.82
CA LYS A 293 -14.55 1.38 -3.26
C LYS A 293 -15.81 1.16 -4.08
N SER A 294 -16.56 0.09 -3.81
CA SER A 294 -17.81 -0.18 -4.51
C SER A 294 -18.90 0.83 -4.17
N SER A 295 -18.95 1.36 -2.93
CA SER A 295 -19.88 2.42 -2.54
C SER A 295 -19.56 3.74 -3.23
N ALA A 296 -18.28 4.08 -3.41
CA ALA A 296 -17.86 5.24 -4.19
C ALA A 296 -18.27 5.12 -5.67
N GLN A 297 -18.07 3.94 -6.26
CA GLN A 297 -18.52 3.66 -7.64
C GLN A 297 -20.04 3.73 -7.75
N LEU A 298 -20.79 3.19 -6.78
CA LEU A 298 -22.24 3.27 -6.74
C LEU A 298 -22.73 4.72 -6.65
N ASN A 299 -22.10 5.55 -5.83
CA ASN A 299 -22.42 6.98 -5.73
C ASN A 299 -22.20 7.72 -7.06
N TRP A 300 -21.12 7.42 -7.79
CA TRP A 300 -20.89 7.95 -9.13
C TRP A 300 -21.93 7.48 -10.14
N MET A 301 -22.35 6.21 -10.08
CA MET A 301 -23.44 5.69 -10.92
C MET A 301 -24.78 6.38 -10.61
N ILE A 302 -25.11 6.56 -9.34
CA ILE A 302 -26.33 7.27 -8.91
C ILE A 302 -26.29 8.71 -9.43
N LEU A 303 -25.16 9.41 -9.27
CA LEU A 303 -25.00 10.79 -9.77
C LEU A 303 -25.20 10.86 -11.29
N SER A 304 -24.65 9.92 -12.05
CA SER A 304 -24.80 9.87 -13.51
C SER A 304 -26.28 9.64 -13.93
N VAL A 305 -27.01 8.79 -13.21
CA VAL A 305 -28.46 8.57 -13.45
C VAL A 305 -29.26 9.83 -13.14
N VAL A 306 -28.97 10.53 -12.05
CA VAL A 306 -29.63 11.79 -11.71
C VAL A 306 -29.40 12.85 -12.79
N ILE A 307 -28.15 12.98 -13.27
CA ILE A 307 -27.83 13.91 -14.38
C ILE A 307 -28.62 13.53 -15.64
N MET A 308 -28.69 12.24 -15.98
CA MET A 308 -29.44 11.78 -17.15
C MET A 308 -30.94 12.12 -17.04
N ILE A 309 -31.56 11.93 -15.87
CA ILE A 309 -32.94 12.28 -15.60
C ILE A 309 -33.15 13.79 -15.79
N VAL A 310 -32.26 14.63 -15.26
CA VAL A 310 -32.34 16.08 -15.43
C VAL A 310 -32.25 16.48 -16.91
N VAL A 311 -31.33 15.87 -17.67
CA VAL A 311 -31.21 16.12 -19.11
C VAL A 311 -32.49 15.74 -19.86
N VAL A 312 -33.07 14.57 -19.57
CA VAL A 312 -34.34 14.13 -20.18
C VAL A 312 -35.48 15.12 -19.85
N LEU A 313 -35.60 15.58 -18.60
CA LEU A 313 -36.60 16.57 -18.21
C LEU A 313 -36.42 17.89 -18.96
N LEU A 314 -35.18 18.36 -19.11
CA LEU A 314 -34.89 19.58 -19.89
C LEU A 314 -35.26 19.42 -21.36
N LEU A 315 -34.97 18.28 -21.96
CA LEU A 315 -35.34 17.95 -23.32
C LEU A 315 -36.88 17.92 -23.50
N LEU A 316 -37.59 17.31 -22.55
CA LEU A 316 -39.07 17.29 -22.56
C LEU A 316 -39.65 18.70 -22.42
N LEU A 317 -39.09 19.54 -21.57
CA LEU A 317 -39.49 20.94 -21.42
C LEU A 317 -39.24 21.76 -22.71
N ALA A 318 -38.06 21.55 -23.32
CA ALA A 318 -37.71 22.17 -24.59
C ALA A 318 -38.66 21.72 -25.71
N PHE A 319 -38.93 20.41 -25.81
CA PHE A 319 -39.86 19.84 -26.77
C PHE A 319 -41.29 20.38 -26.58
N ASN A 320 -41.77 20.45 -25.34
CA ASN A 320 -43.09 21.00 -25.01
C ASN A 320 -43.18 22.51 -25.35
N ARG A 321 -42.09 23.27 -25.14
CA ARG A 321 -41.99 24.67 -25.59
C ARG A 321 -42.05 24.81 -27.12
N LEU A 322 -41.32 23.96 -27.83
CA LEU A 322 -41.31 23.93 -29.29
C LEU A 322 -42.69 23.54 -29.84
N ARG A 323 -43.31 22.52 -29.27
CA ARG A 323 -44.68 22.10 -29.64
C ARG A 323 -45.69 23.22 -29.43
N ARG A 324 -45.68 23.89 -28.28
CA ARG A 324 -46.57 25.06 -28.03
C ARG A 324 -46.32 26.21 -28.98
N ARG A 325 -45.06 26.44 -29.42
CA ARG A 325 -44.75 27.43 -30.46
C ARG A 325 -45.32 27.02 -31.81
N ASN A 326 -45.16 25.77 -32.22
CA ASN A 326 -45.68 25.25 -33.48
C ASN A 326 -47.21 25.27 -33.51
N ASP A 327 -47.87 24.86 -32.41
CA ASP A 327 -49.33 24.91 -32.29
C ASP A 327 -49.87 26.35 -32.38
N ARG A 328 -49.17 27.35 -31.83
CA ARG A 328 -49.51 28.76 -31.99
C ARG A 328 -49.29 29.25 -33.42
N GLN A 329 -48.26 28.84 -34.13
CA GLN A 329 -48.06 29.18 -35.55
C GLN A 329 -49.09 28.53 -36.42
N ASN A 330 -49.44 27.26 -36.17
CA ASN A 330 -50.49 26.57 -36.93
C ASN A 330 -51.87 27.19 -36.69
N SER A 331 -52.21 27.62 -35.46
CA SER A 331 -53.47 28.31 -35.20
C SER A 331 -53.53 29.74 -35.82
N LEU A 332 -52.37 30.43 -35.88
CA LEU A 332 -52.28 31.71 -36.59
C LEU A 332 -52.43 31.53 -38.11
N SER A 333 -51.81 30.51 -38.71
CA SER A 333 -51.99 30.25 -40.16
C SER A 333 -53.39 29.83 -40.49
N SER A 334 -54.07 29.04 -39.65
CA SER A 334 -55.48 28.65 -39.84
C SER A 334 -56.45 29.80 -39.70
N LEU A 335 -56.11 30.87 -38.97
CA LEU A 335 -56.94 32.14 -38.94
C LEU A 335 -56.62 33.07 -40.09
N LEU A 336 -55.43 33.04 -40.66
CA LEU A 336 -55.03 33.87 -41.78
C LEU A 336 -55.54 33.34 -43.12
N GLU A 337 -55.74 32.06 -43.30
CA GLU A 337 -56.24 31.41 -44.53
C GLU A 337 -57.63 31.92 -44.94
N PRO A 338 -58.64 31.96 -44.04
CA PRO A 338 -59.96 32.51 -44.39
C PRO A 338 -59.93 34.02 -44.74
N LEU A 339 -59.05 34.77 -44.04
CA LEU A 339 -58.90 36.23 -44.34
C LEU A 339 -58.24 36.46 -45.69
N GLN A 340 -57.27 35.67 -46.10
CA GLN A 340 -56.64 35.74 -47.43
C GLN A 340 -57.64 35.32 -48.52
N LEU A 341 -58.44 34.28 -48.29
CA LEU A 341 -59.55 33.88 -49.20
C LEU A 341 -60.62 34.96 -49.34
N TRP A 342 -61.00 35.61 -48.23
CA TRP A 342 -61.92 36.70 -48.23
C TRP A 342 -61.37 37.93 -48.99
N GLN A 343 -60.10 38.28 -48.77
CA GLN A 343 -59.43 39.38 -49.47
C GLN A 343 -59.30 39.13 -50.96
N LYS A 344 -59.05 37.87 -51.38
CA LYS A 344 -59.05 37.49 -52.82
C LYS A 344 -60.43 37.60 -53.43
N ARG A 345 -61.49 37.11 -52.78
CA ARG A 345 -62.85 37.20 -53.22
C ARG A 345 -63.34 38.68 -53.35
N TYR A 346 -62.94 39.51 -52.41
CA TYR A 346 -63.22 40.92 -52.42
C TYR A 346 -62.52 41.63 -53.58
N LYS A 347 -61.28 41.31 -53.85
CA LYS A 347 -60.54 41.79 -55.00
C LYS A 347 -61.25 41.39 -56.35
N ASP A 348 -61.57 40.11 -56.45
CA ASP A 348 -62.28 39.59 -57.66
C ASP A 348 -63.68 40.24 -57.84
N TYR A 349 -64.35 40.53 -56.73
CA TYR A 349 -65.63 41.26 -56.76
C TYR A 349 -65.44 42.71 -57.24
N MET A 350 -64.44 43.40 -56.74
CA MET A 350 -64.16 44.79 -57.16
C MET A 350 -63.75 44.89 -58.64
N VAL A 351 -62.93 43.90 -59.11
CA VAL A 351 -62.63 43.86 -60.56
C VAL A 351 -63.87 43.64 -61.39
N ARG A 352 -64.77 42.72 -61.06
CA ARG A 352 -66.03 42.49 -61.76
C ARG A 352 -66.98 43.66 -61.66
N MET A 353 -66.93 44.47 -60.61
CA MET A 353 -67.70 45.68 -60.48
C MET A 353 -67.19 46.78 -61.42
N ASN A 354 -65.88 46.94 -61.53
CA ASN A 354 -65.24 47.92 -62.40
C ASN A 354 -65.50 47.62 -63.88
N ASP A 355 -65.39 46.32 -64.25
CA ASP A 355 -65.72 45.88 -65.63
C ASP A 355 -67.20 46.15 -66.02
N ARG A 356 -68.14 46.26 -65.04
CA ARG A 356 -69.56 46.61 -65.30
C ARG A 356 -69.84 48.08 -65.39
N TYR A 357 -68.90 48.94 -65.01
CA TYR A 357 -69.06 50.40 -65.14
C TYR A 357 -68.32 50.95 -66.35
N GLU A 358 -67.60 50.12 -67.13
CA GLU A 358 -66.95 50.51 -68.37
C GLU A 358 -67.77 50.11 -69.65
N ASP A 359 -68.90 49.33 -69.49
CA ASP A 359 -69.86 49.05 -70.51
C ASP A 359 -71.10 49.98 -70.32
#